data_34eb1d03065b883809661e0227d80cae
#
_entry.id   34eb1d03065b883809661e0227d80cae
#
_cell.length_a   1.000
_cell.length_b   1.000
_cell.length_c   1.000
_cell.angle_alpha   90.00
_cell.angle_beta   90.00
_cell.angle_gamma   90.00
#
_symmetry.space_group_name_H-M   'P 1'
#
loop_
_entity.id
_entity.type
_entity.pdbx_description
1 polymer ?
#
loop_
_entity_poly.entity_id
_entity_poly.type
_entity_poly.pdbx_seq_one_letter_code
_entity_poly.pdbx_strand_id
1 'polypeptide(L)'
;LIDSSTIDVDSARKASDLARAAGLGVVDAPISGGTAGAAAGTLTFMVGGAEADFASAEPILAGMGSNIIHAGDSGAGQAAKICNNMVLGVSMIAVSEAFMLAKRLGLDAQKLFEVSSKASGQCWALTSYCPVPGPVPTSPANRDYQPGFAVDMMLKDLKLAQQASASAGATTPMGALAESLYALYSN
;
A
#
# COMPACT_ATOMS: atom_id res chain seq x y z
N LEU A 1 3.63 -22.50 5.68
CA LEU A 1 3.62 -21.25 6.43
C LEU A 1 3.17 -20.09 5.52
N ILE A 2 2.19 -19.30 5.96
CA ILE A 2 1.78 -18.06 5.30
C ILE A 2 2.13 -16.93 6.25
N ASP A 3 3.01 -16.01 5.83
CA ASP A 3 3.39 -14.83 6.61
C ASP A 3 2.82 -13.57 5.95
N SER A 4 1.80 -12.98 6.58
CA SER A 4 1.16 -11.75 6.10
C SER A 4 1.71 -10.47 6.76
N SER A 5 2.83 -10.56 7.46
CA SER A 5 3.51 -9.40 8.04
C SER A 5 3.93 -8.42 6.94
N THR A 6 4.05 -7.14 7.29
CA THR A 6 4.71 -6.14 6.44
C THR A 6 6.02 -5.75 7.12
N ILE A 7 7.12 -6.30 6.60
CA ILE A 7 8.49 -6.18 7.09
C ILE A 7 9.45 -5.91 5.92
N ASP A 8 10.71 -5.72 6.21
CA ASP A 8 11.72 -5.56 5.15
C ASP A 8 11.94 -6.87 4.36
N VAL A 9 12.37 -6.71 3.11
CA VAL A 9 12.53 -7.82 2.15
C VAL A 9 13.55 -8.85 2.63
N ASP A 10 14.65 -8.41 3.24
CA ASP A 10 15.73 -9.29 3.67
C ASP A 10 15.31 -10.14 4.88
N SER A 11 14.57 -9.56 5.82
CA SER A 11 13.97 -10.30 6.94
C SER A 11 12.97 -11.35 6.47
N ALA A 12 12.14 -11.01 5.47
CA ALA A 12 11.18 -11.96 4.88
C ALA A 12 11.92 -13.14 4.20
N ARG A 13 12.97 -12.87 3.43
CA ARG A 13 13.82 -13.90 2.82
C ARG A 13 14.45 -14.79 3.86
N LYS A 14 15.04 -14.20 4.92
CA LYS A 14 15.65 -14.95 6.02
C LYS A 14 14.62 -15.84 6.73
N ALA A 15 13.43 -15.34 7.01
CA ALA A 15 12.34 -16.12 7.59
C ALA A 15 11.95 -17.30 6.69
N SER A 16 11.88 -17.05 5.38
CA SER A 16 11.61 -18.08 4.37
C SER A 16 12.70 -19.17 4.36
N ASP A 17 13.98 -18.79 4.40
CA ASP A 17 15.09 -19.73 4.41
C ASP A 17 15.07 -20.62 5.68
N LEU A 18 14.78 -20.03 6.85
CA LEU A 18 14.64 -20.77 8.10
C LEU A 18 13.47 -21.76 8.07
N ALA A 19 12.32 -21.35 7.51
CA ALA A 19 11.15 -22.22 7.39
C ALA A 19 11.44 -23.39 6.42
N ARG A 20 12.07 -23.13 5.28
CA ARG A 20 12.48 -24.16 4.32
C ARG A 20 13.51 -25.14 4.90
N ALA A 21 14.47 -24.64 5.67
CA ALA A 21 15.44 -25.50 6.37
C ALA A 21 14.76 -26.45 7.38
N ALA A 22 13.60 -26.04 7.91
CA ALA A 22 12.74 -26.88 8.76
C ALA A 22 11.77 -27.78 7.97
N GLY A 23 11.88 -27.85 6.64
CA GLY A 23 11.03 -28.68 5.79
C GLY A 23 9.62 -28.11 5.53
N LEU A 24 9.41 -26.82 5.77
CA LEU A 24 8.12 -26.16 5.57
C LEU A 24 8.06 -25.45 4.21
N GLY A 25 6.93 -25.60 3.50
CA GLY A 25 6.57 -24.67 2.44
C GLY A 25 6.25 -23.29 3.02
N VAL A 26 6.64 -22.20 2.33
CA VAL A 26 6.50 -20.85 2.87
C VAL A 26 6.23 -19.81 1.79
N VAL A 27 5.30 -18.90 2.09
CA VAL A 27 5.04 -17.70 1.30
C VAL A 27 5.02 -16.45 2.21
N ASP A 28 5.60 -15.35 1.73
CA ASP A 28 5.34 -14.02 2.25
C ASP A 28 4.14 -13.43 1.50
N ALA A 29 3.10 -13.05 2.22
CA ALA A 29 1.81 -12.67 1.63
C ALA A 29 1.25 -11.39 2.27
N PRO A 30 1.97 -10.25 2.24
CA PRO A 30 1.45 -9.00 2.73
C PRO A 30 0.18 -8.57 1.97
N ILE A 31 -0.64 -7.78 2.66
CA ILE A 31 -2.02 -7.48 2.24
C ILE A 31 -2.24 -5.98 1.96
N SER A 32 -3.18 -5.71 1.06
CA SER A 32 -3.76 -4.39 0.84
C SER A 32 -5.29 -4.48 0.88
N GLY A 33 -5.96 -3.41 1.33
CA GLY A 33 -7.44 -3.34 1.45
C GLY A 33 -7.94 -2.83 2.80
N GLY A 34 -7.05 -2.79 3.81
CA GLY A 34 -7.37 -2.30 5.14
C GLY A 34 -8.49 -3.10 5.82
N THR A 35 -9.06 -2.54 6.89
CA THR A 35 -10.16 -3.16 7.66
C THR A 35 -11.43 -3.35 6.84
N ALA A 36 -11.71 -2.43 5.91
CA ALA A 36 -12.88 -2.53 5.02
C ALA A 36 -12.76 -3.70 4.05
N GLY A 37 -11.58 -3.88 3.44
CA GLY A 37 -11.31 -5.03 2.57
C GLY A 37 -11.33 -6.35 3.31
N ALA A 38 -10.83 -6.38 4.55
CA ALA A 38 -10.89 -7.57 5.40
C ALA A 38 -12.33 -7.96 5.73
N ALA A 39 -13.15 -6.98 6.14
CA ALA A 39 -14.57 -7.21 6.45
C ALA A 39 -15.39 -7.68 5.23
N ALA A 40 -15.03 -7.20 4.05
CA ALA A 40 -15.71 -7.55 2.80
C ALA A 40 -15.15 -8.81 2.11
N GLY A 41 -14.06 -9.40 2.60
CA GLY A 41 -13.38 -10.52 1.93
C GLY A 41 -12.75 -10.13 0.59
N THR A 42 -12.36 -8.86 0.42
CA THR A 42 -11.85 -8.31 -0.85
C THR A 42 -10.39 -7.88 -0.77
N LEU A 43 -9.63 -8.46 0.14
CA LEU A 43 -8.20 -8.16 0.27
C LEU A 43 -7.43 -8.48 -1.01
N THR A 44 -6.38 -7.74 -1.24
CA THR A 44 -5.35 -8.07 -2.24
C THR A 44 -4.14 -8.64 -1.50
N PHE A 45 -3.76 -9.86 -1.83
CA PHE A 45 -2.55 -10.52 -1.36
C PHE A 45 -1.45 -10.41 -2.42
N MET A 46 -0.28 -9.97 -2.01
CA MET A 46 0.94 -9.92 -2.85
C MET A 46 1.84 -11.05 -2.36
N VAL A 47 1.91 -12.13 -3.13
CA VAL A 47 2.50 -13.38 -2.62
C VAL A 47 3.87 -13.62 -3.23
N GLY A 48 4.88 -13.76 -2.36
CA GLY A 48 6.23 -14.18 -2.72
C GLY A 48 6.50 -15.61 -2.21
N GLY A 49 7.12 -16.44 -3.04
CA GLY A 49 7.45 -17.82 -2.71
C GLY A 49 7.53 -18.73 -3.93
N ALA A 50 7.95 -19.96 -3.73
CA ALA A 50 7.99 -20.93 -4.83
C ALA A 50 6.56 -21.20 -5.35
N GLU A 51 6.44 -21.49 -6.65
CA GLU A 51 5.17 -21.74 -7.32
C GLU A 51 4.33 -22.83 -6.62
N ALA A 52 4.95 -23.92 -6.15
CA ALA A 52 4.26 -24.99 -5.43
C ALA A 52 3.72 -24.55 -4.06
N ASP A 53 4.45 -23.67 -3.37
CA ASP A 53 4.03 -23.09 -2.09
C ASP A 53 2.91 -22.09 -2.30
N PHE A 54 3.00 -21.28 -3.36
CA PHE A 54 1.92 -20.38 -3.78
C PHE A 54 0.64 -21.16 -4.10
N ALA A 55 0.71 -22.18 -4.95
CA ALA A 55 -0.45 -23.00 -5.31
C ALA A 55 -1.12 -23.66 -4.09
N SER A 56 -0.33 -24.00 -3.08
CA SER A 56 -0.85 -24.54 -1.81
C SER A 56 -1.50 -23.47 -0.92
N ALA A 57 -1.02 -22.24 -0.97
CA ALA A 57 -1.52 -21.12 -0.16
C ALA A 57 -2.75 -20.43 -0.80
N GLU A 58 -2.83 -20.38 -2.12
CA GLU A 58 -3.85 -19.64 -2.88
C GLU A 58 -5.29 -19.98 -2.46
N PRO A 59 -5.72 -21.25 -2.28
CA PRO A 59 -7.08 -21.56 -1.87
C PRO A 59 -7.42 -21.04 -0.47
N ILE A 60 -6.42 -20.94 0.42
CA ILE A 60 -6.58 -20.42 1.78
C ILE A 60 -6.75 -18.89 1.71
N LEU A 61 -5.90 -18.21 0.93
CA LEU A 61 -5.94 -16.77 0.74
C LEU A 61 -7.22 -16.32 0.04
N ALA A 62 -7.74 -17.12 -0.91
CA ALA A 62 -9.00 -16.86 -1.62
C ALA A 62 -10.23 -16.81 -0.70
N GLY A 63 -10.14 -17.41 0.49
CA GLY A 63 -11.18 -17.28 1.52
C GLY A 63 -11.24 -15.88 2.17
N MET A 64 -10.23 -15.04 1.97
CA MET A 64 -10.10 -13.73 2.63
C MET A 64 -9.92 -12.57 1.64
N GLY A 65 -9.58 -12.86 0.39
CA GLY A 65 -9.30 -11.85 -0.61
C GLY A 65 -9.80 -12.22 -2.00
N SER A 66 -10.01 -11.21 -2.83
CA SER A 66 -10.45 -11.36 -4.21
C SER A 66 -9.31 -11.28 -5.24
N ASN A 67 -8.15 -10.79 -4.82
CA ASN A 67 -6.97 -10.65 -5.67
C ASN A 67 -5.78 -11.32 -4.98
N ILE A 68 -5.37 -12.49 -5.48
CA ILE A 68 -4.20 -13.20 -4.99
C ILE A 68 -3.17 -13.21 -6.12
N ILE A 69 -2.08 -12.45 -5.95
CA ILE A 69 -1.11 -12.20 -7.01
C ILE A 69 0.23 -12.82 -6.63
N HIS A 70 0.67 -13.82 -7.40
CA HIS A 70 2.03 -14.35 -7.28
C HIS A 70 3.02 -13.32 -7.84
N ALA A 71 3.76 -12.67 -6.97
CA ALA A 71 4.69 -11.59 -7.32
C ALA A 71 6.10 -12.09 -7.68
N GLY A 72 6.40 -13.35 -7.43
CA GLY A 72 7.70 -13.99 -7.69
C GLY A 72 8.20 -14.78 -6.48
N ASP A 73 9.52 -14.98 -6.42
CA ASP A 73 10.18 -15.74 -5.36
C ASP A 73 10.05 -15.09 -3.96
N SER A 74 10.56 -15.76 -2.92
CA SER A 74 10.54 -15.27 -1.53
C SER A 74 11.01 -13.82 -1.40
N GLY A 75 10.21 -13.01 -0.70
CA GLY A 75 10.41 -11.57 -0.53
C GLY A 75 9.80 -10.72 -1.64
N ALA A 76 9.31 -11.31 -2.74
CA ALA A 76 8.68 -10.55 -3.81
C ALA A 76 7.33 -9.94 -3.38
N GLY A 77 6.60 -10.59 -2.49
CA GLY A 77 5.39 -10.04 -1.88
C GLY A 77 5.69 -8.76 -1.09
N GLN A 78 6.72 -8.79 -0.25
CA GLN A 78 7.17 -7.61 0.49
C GLN A 78 7.64 -6.49 -0.45
N ALA A 79 8.42 -6.81 -1.47
CA ALA A 79 8.87 -5.84 -2.46
C ALA A 79 7.68 -5.19 -3.19
N ALA A 80 6.69 -5.98 -3.60
CA ALA A 80 5.46 -5.47 -4.23
C ALA A 80 4.69 -4.55 -3.26
N LYS A 81 4.54 -4.95 -2.00
CA LYS A 81 3.87 -4.15 -0.96
C LYS A 81 4.56 -2.82 -0.71
N ILE A 82 5.89 -2.83 -0.56
CA ILE A 82 6.70 -1.63 -0.30
C ILE A 82 6.57 -0.64 -1.47
N CYS A 83 6.73 -1.12 -2.71
CA CYS A 83 6.59 -0.30 -3.91
C CYS A 83 5.17 0.28 -4.04
N ASN A 84 4.14 -0.55 -3.83
CA ASN A 84 2.75 -0.11 -3.86
C ASN A 84 2.48 1.00 -2.83
N ASN A 85 2.96 0.84 -1.60
CA ASN A 85 2.69 1.81 -0.55
C ASN A 85 3.54 3.09 -0.69
N MET A 86 4.72 3.02 -1.32
CA MET A 86 5.45 4.22 -1.73
C MET A 86 4.65 5.02 -2.78
N VAL A 87 4.10 4.36 -3.80
CA VAL A 87 3.21 5.02 -4.78
C VAL A 87 1.99 5.63 -4.07
N LEU A 88 1.38 4.90 -3.15
CA LEU A 88 0.22 5.40 -2.39
C LEU A 88 0.58 6.63 -1.56
N GLY A 89 1.68 6.61 -0.80
CA GLY A 89 2.11 7.73 0.05
C GLY A 89 2.39 8.99 -0.77
N VAL A 90 3.13 8.88 -1.87
CA VAL A 90 3.41 9.98 -2.79
C VAL A 90 2.11 10.52 -3.43
N SER A 91 1.23 9.64 -3.87
CA SER A 91 -0.05 10.03 -4.50
C SER A 91 -0.97 10.75 -3.53
N MET A 92 -1.04 10.34 -2.26
CA MET A 92 -1.83 11.03 -1.23
C MET A 92 -1.38 12.48 -1.03
N ILE A 93 -0.07 12.72 -1.00
CA ILE A 93 0.50 14.06 -0.90
C ILE A 93 0.12 14.88 -2.14
N ALA A 94 0.41 14.35 -3.34
CA ALA A 94 0.15 15.05 -4.60
C ALA A 94 -1.34 15.42 -4.76
N VAL A 95 -2.26 14.50 -4.43
CA VAL A 95 -3.70 14.76 -4.49
C VAL A 95 -4.11 15.81 -3.45
N SER A 96 -3.57 15.75 -2.23
CA SER A 96 -3.87 16.74 -1.18
C SER A 96 -3.42 18.14 -1.59
N GLU A 97 -2.21 18.28 -2.14
CA GLU A 97 -1.70 19.54 -2.66
C GLU A 97 -2.54 20.07 -3.83
N ALA A 98 -2.96 19.19 -4.75
CA ALA A 98 -3.83 19.56 -5.86
C ALA A 98 -5.17 20.15 -5.41
N PHE A 99 -5.82 19.55 -4.41
CA PHE A 99 -7.07 20.09 -3.84
C PHE A 99 -6.84 21.42 -3.09
N MET A 100 -5.72 21.55 -2.39
CA MET A 100 -5.36 22.81 -1.74
C MET A 100 -5.10 23.92 -2.76
N LEU A 101 -4.41 23.63 -3.84
CA LEU A 101 -4.17 24.57 -4.93
C LEU A 101 -5.48 24.95 -5.62
N ALA A 102 -6.34 23.99 -5.96
CA ALA A 102 -7.64 24.23 -6.56
C ALA A 102 -8.48 25.18 -5.71
N LYS A 103 -8.53 24.95 -4.40
CA LYS A 103 -9.22 25.85 -3.45
C LYS A 103 -8.69 27.28 -3.51
N ARG A 104 -7.36 27.47 -3.60
CA ARG A 104 -6.74 28.80 -3.73
C ARG A 104 -7.02 29.49 -5.07
N LEU A 105 -7.23 28.69 -6.10
CA LEU A 105 -7.60 29.17 -7.44
C LEU A 105 -9.12 29.38 -7.62
N GLY A 106 -9.94 29.10 -6.61
CA GLY A 106 -11.40 29.21 -6.67
C GLY A 106 -12.07 28.08 -7.45
N LEU A 107 -11.35 26.96 -7.71
CA LEU A 107 -11.94 25.79 -8.35
C LEU A 107 -12.62 24.93 -7.30
N ASP A 108 -13.89 24.58 -7.58
CA ASP A 108 -14.68 23.70 -6.72
C ASP A 108 -14.08 22.29 -6.66
N ALA A 109 -14.11 21.69 -5.46
CA ALA A 109 -13.50 20.38 -5.21
C ALA A 109 -14.17 19.26 -6.04
N GLN A 110 -15.49 19.30 -6.18
CA GLN A 110 -16.23 18.34 -7.00
C GLN A 110 -15.83 18.46 -8.47
N LYS A 111 -15.61 19.67 -8.97
CA LYS A 111 -15.18 19.90 -10.36
C LYS A 111 -13.75 19.42 -10.60
N LEU A 112 -12.82 19.65 -9.67
CA LEU A 112 -11.49 19.06 -9.77
C LEU A 112 -11.57 17.53 -9.81
N PHE A 113 -12.36 16.92 -8.93
CA PHE A 113 -12.56 15.47 -8.91
C PHE A 113 -13.11 14.93 -10.23
N GLU A 114 -14.19 15.56 -10.78
CA GLU A 114 -14.81 15.17 -12.05
C GLU A 114 -13.81 15.16 -13.22
N VAL A 115 -12.91 16.14 -13.25
CA VAL A 115 -11.84 16.23 -14.27
C VAL A 115 -10.78 15.18 -14.01
N SER A 116 -10.17 15.21 -12.83
CA SER A 116 -8.95 14.41 -12.55
C SER A 116 -9.24 12.91 -12.48
N SER A 117 -10.45 12.50 -12.07
CA SER A 117 -10.85 11.09 -12.07
C SER A 117 -10.99 10.48 -13.47
N LYS A 118 -11.10 11.33 -14.52
CA LYS A 118 -11.25 10.91 -15.93
C LYS A 118 -10.05 11.29 -16.80
N ALA A 119 -9.08 11.97 -16.22
CA ALA A 119 -7.88 12.45 -16.91
C ALA A 119 -6.61 11.76 -16.36
N SER A 120 -5.46 12.16 -16.83
CA SER A 120 -4.15 11.57 -16.49
C SER A 120 -3.76 11.67 -15.01
N GLY A 121 -4.43 12.50 -14.22
CA GLY A 121 -4.23 12.61 -12.77
C GLY A 121 -4.95 11.52 -11.94
N GLN A 122 -5.67 10.59 -12.57
CA GLN A 122 -6.39 9.53 -11.88
C GLN A 122 -5.44 8.62 -11.09
N CYS A 123 -5.78 8.37 -9.83
CA CYS A 123 -5.13 7.39 -8.97
C CYS A 123 -6.07 6.97 -7.83
N TRP A 124 -5.72 5.89 -7.10
CA TRP A 124 -6.53 5.39 -6.00
C TRP A 124 -6.73 6.43 -4.88
N ALA A 125 -5.71 7.22 -4.58
CA ALA A 125 -5.79 8.29 -3.59
C ALA A 125 -6.87 9.33 -3.92
N LEU A 126 -7.10 9.58 -5.21
CA LEU A 126 -8.16 10.46 -5.69
C LEU A 126 -9.53 9.79 -5.69
N THR A 127 -9.65 8.60 -6.29
CA THR A 127 -10.94 7.99 -6.61
C THR A 127 -11.55 7.13 -5.51
N SER A 128 -10.73 6.68 -4.54
CA SER A 128 -11.18 5.83 -3.43
C SER A 128 -10.94 6.45 -2.05
N TYR A 129 -9.93 7.31 -1.91
CA TYR A 129 -9.50 7.85 -0.61
C TYR A 129 -9.33 9.38 -0.64
N CYS A 130 -10.19 10.06 -1.41
CA CYS A 130 -10.13 11.51 -1.63
C CYS A 130 -9.95 12.28 -0.30
N PRO A 131 -8.95 13.19 -0.21
CA PRO A 131 -8.60 13.84 1.05
C PRO A 131 -9.54 14.99 1.45
N VAL A 132 -10.51 15.33 0.61
CA VAL A 132 -11.49 16.37 0.92
C VAL A 132 -12.90 15.80 1.02
N PRO A 133 -13.79 16.37 1.87
CA PRO A 133 -15.18 15.95 1.96
C PRO A 133 -15.93 16.19 0.63
N GLY A 134 -16.91 15.35 0.36
CA GLY A 134 -17.83 15.45 -0.77
C GLY A 134 -17.58 14.41 -1.85
N PRO A 135 -16.53 14.52 -2.69
CA PRO A 135 -16.42 13.76 -3.94
C PRO A 135 -16.49 12.24 -3.81
N VAL A 136 -15.96 11.66 -2.75
CA VAL A 136 -15.96 10.20 -2.51
C VAL A 136 -16.63 9.91 -1.18
N PRO A 137 -17.91 9.57 -1.13
CA PRO A 137 -18.69 9.44 0.12
C PRO A 137 -18.10 8.46 1.15
N THR A 138 -17.42 7.40 0.68
CA THR A 138 -16.79 6.38 1.54
C THR A 138 -15.43 6.79 2.09
N SER A 139 -14.85 7.90 1.60
CA SER A 139 -13.55 8.38 2.09
C SER A 139 -13.63 8.81 3.56
N PRO A 140 -12.56 8.60 4.34
CA PRO A 140 -12.43 9.11 5.71
C PRO A 140 -12.70 10.61 5.85
N ALA A 141 -12.43 11.42 4.83
CA ALA A 141 -12.72 12.85 4.82
C ALA A 141 -14.21 13.17 5.09
N ASN A 142 -15.13 12.25 4.79
CA ASN A 142 -16.57 12.40 5.08
C ASN A 142 -16.98 11.85 6.46
N ARG A 143 -16.03 11.43 7.29
CA ARG A 143 -16.24 10.87 8.63
C ARG A 143 -15.28 11.50 9.64
N ASP A 144 -15.13 12.82 9.60
CA ASP A 144 -14.22 13.59 10.44
C ASP A 144 -12.78 13.03 10.45
N TYR A 145 -12.34 12.51 9.30
CA TYR A 145 -11.01 11.91 9.11
C TYR A 145 -10.70 10.75 10.06
N GLN A 146 -11.73 10.03 10.51
CA GLN A 146 -11.50 8.83 11.32
C GLN A 146 -10.61 7.84 10.56
N PRO A 147 -9.55 7.29 11.21
CA PRO A 147 -8.52 6.53 10.52
C PRO A 147 -9.07 5.28 9.81
N GLY A 148 -8.75 5.15 8.52
CA GLY A 148 -8.83 3.89 7.79
C GLY A 148 -7.45 3.25 7.68
N PHE A 149 -6.43 4.10 7.39
CA PHE A 149 -5.02 3.74 7.39
C PHE A 149 -4.25 4.89 8.05
N ALA A 150 -3.72 4.65 9.25
CA ALA A 150 -3.10 5.69 10.06
C ALA A 150 -1.78 6.19 9.46
N VAL A 151 -1.45 7.45 9.74
CA VAL A 151 -0.19 8.10 9.33
C VAL A 151 1.03 7.27 9.75
N ASP A 152 1.06 6.75 10.98
CA ASP A 152 2.17 5.95 11.50
C ASP A 152 2.40 4.66 10.71
N MET A 153 1.33 4.04 10.22
CA MET A 153 1.41 2.84 9.40
C MET A 153 1.99 3.15 8.00
N MET A 154 1.56 4.27 7.40
CA MET A 154 2.14 4.73 6.14
C MET A 154 3.61 5.14 6.31
N LEU A 155 3.95 5.85 7.39
CA LEU A 155 5.33 6.21 7.70
C LEU A 155 6.22 4.97 7.85
N LYS A 156 5.74 3.93 8.56
CA LYS A 156 6.45 2.65 8.66
C LYS A 156 6.72 2.05 7.27
N ASP A 157 5.72 2.02 6.40
CA ASP A 157 5.84 1.45 5.06
C ASP A 157 6.78 2.28 4.17
N LEU A 158 6.76 3.61 4.28
CA LEU A 158 7.71 4.49 3.59
C LEU A 158 9.14 4.31 4.08
N LYS A 159 9.35 4.12 5.39
CA LYS A 159 10.68 3.76 5.94
C LYS A 159 11.20 2.44 5.37
N LEU A 160 10.35 1.42 5.28
CA LEU A 160 10.71 0.14 4.64
C LEU A 160 11.08 0.35 3.15
N ALA A 161 10.36 1.24 2.44
CA ALA A 161 10.67 1.56 1.05
C ALA A 161 12.04 2.24 0.91
N GLN A 162 12.37 3.19 1.79
CA GLN A 162 13.69 3.86 1.74
C GLN A 162 14.82 2.92 2.16
N GLN A 163 14.61 2.05 3.13
CA GLN A 163 15.56 1.00 3.48
C GLN A 163 15.82 0.07 2.30
N ALA A 164 14.78 -0.40 1.62
CA ALA A 164 14.91 -1.25 0.43
C ALA A 164 15.59 -0.52 -0.73
N SER A 165 15.27 0.77 -0.92
CA SER A 165 15.92 1.64 -1.92
C SER A 165 17.42 1.73 -1.68
N ALA A 166 17.85 2.00 -0.44
CA ALA A 166 19.27 2.06 -0.06
C ALA A 166 19.98 0.71 -0.26
N SER A 167 19.37 -0.39 0.16
CA SER A 167 19.94 -1.73 0.00
C SER A 167 20.08 -2.16 -1.46
N ALA A 168 19.13 -1.77 -2.31
CA ALA A 168 19.11 -2.10 -3.73
C ALA A 168 19.91 -1.10 -4.60
N GLY A 169 20.45 -0.02 -4.03
CA GLY A 169 21.10 1.06 -4.78
C GLY A 169 20.15 1.82 -5.72
N ALA A 170 18.84 1.82 -5.41
CA ALA A 170 17.83 2.53 -6.19
C ALA A 170 17.71 4.00 -5.72
N THR A 171 17.28 4.88 -6.63
CA THR A 171 17.07 6.31 -6.32
C THR A 171 15.59 6.63 -6.30
N THR A 172 15.06 6.95 -5.12
CA THR A 172 13.62 7.20 -4.89
C THR A 172 13.37 8.55 -4.18
N PRO A 173 13.74 9.71 -4.78
CA PRO A 173 13.68 11.01 -4.11
C PRO A 173 12.26 11.40 -3.67
N MET A 174 11.22 11.07 -4.45
CA MET A 174 9.84 11.35 -4.08
C MET A 174 9.39 10.47 -2.89
N GLY A 175 9.84 9.23 -2.82
CA GLY A 175 9.60 8.35 -1.68
C GLY A 175 10.27 8.88 -0.41
N ALA A 176 11.50 9.38 -0.50
CA ALA A 176 12.22 9.98 0.62
C ALA A 176 11.56 11.28 1.11
N LEU A 177 11.10 12.13 0.18
CA LEU A 177 10.34 13.32 0.54
C LEU A 177 9.01 12.96 1.21
N ALA A 178 8.30 11.96 0.68
CA ALA A 178 7.06 11.48 1.28
C ALA A 178 7.29 10.96 2.69
N GLU A 179 8.33 10.15 2.93
CA GLU A 179 8.70 9.71 4.29
C GLU A 179 8.87 10.89 5.25
N SER A 180 9.65 11.89 4.83
CA SER A 180 9.90 13.09 5.64
C SER A 180 8.62 13.86 5.97
N LEU A 181 7.73 14.02 4.99
CA LEU A 181 6.44 14.70 5.19
C LEU A 181 5.52 13.92 6.12
N TYR A 182 5.41 12.60 5.95
CA TYR A 182 4.61 11.77 6.86
C TYR A 182 5.17 11.78 8.29
N ALA A 183 6.50 11.84 8.46
CA ALA A 183 7.13 11.96 9.77
C ALA A 183 6.72 13.23 10.53
N LEU A 184 6.44 14.34 9.84
CA LEU A 184 5.96 15.58 10.46
C LEU A 184 4.56 15.43 11.09
N TYR A 185 3.74 14.51 10.61
CA TYR A 185 2.36 14.27 11.06
C TYR A 185 2.23 13.08 12.00
N SER A 186 3.29 12.33 12.22
CA SER A 186 3.33 11.16 13.10
C SER A 186 3.62 11.49 14.56
N ASN A 187 3.82 12.77 14.91
CA ASN A 187 4.15 13.25 16.26
C ASN A 187 2.95 13.85 16.98
#